data_028464dd0efdb5b10936730f9b4ffcf2
#
_entry.id   028464dd0efdb5b10936730f9b4ffcf2
#
_cell.length_a   1.000
_cell.length_b   1.000
_cell.length_c   1.000
_cell.angle_alpha   90.00
_cell.angle_beta   90.00
_cell.angle_gamma   90.00
#
_symmetry.space_group_name_H-M   'P 1'
#
loop_
_entity.id
_entity.type
_entity.pdbx_description
1 polymer ?
#
loop_
_entity_poly.entity_id
_entity_poly.type
_entity_poly.pdbx_seq_one_letter_code
_entity_poly.pdbx_strand_id
1 'polypeptide(L)'
;LNRKSKKIEDLEKVLGKGLTAKNAFEAIEASRYTTPEKFLYSLGIRFVGERMSKLLLKEYKDIMRLLDVTYEELVNLEGVGPIKAKAIYEYLSNPKNRDLVLNYLVEFKFKKEKKLSNKLDQKTFLITGTLTRPRKEIEKLITDNGGTMLSSVSSNLNYLIVGENAGS
;
A
#
# COMPACT_ATOMS: atom_id res chain seq x y z
N LEU A 1 -17.44 11.59 -28.10
CA LEU A 1 -17.72 11.83 -26.67
C LEU A 1 -16.59 11.23 -25.82
N ASN A 2 -16.01 12.07 -24.95
CA ASN A 2 -14.91 11.67 -24.09
C ASN A 2 -15.41 10.58 -23.10
N ARG A 3 -14.63 9.52 -22.90
CA ARG A 3 -14.94 8.39 -21.98
C ARG A 3 -15.35 8.86 -20.58
N LYS A 4 -14.84 10.00 -20.14
CA LYS A 4 -15.16 10.68 -18.87
C LYS A 4 -16.61 11.20 -18.86
N SER A 5 -17.04 11.87 -19.91
CA SER A 5 -18.40 12.43 -20.03
C SER A 5 -19.46 11.33 -20.01
N LYS A 6 -19.22 10.21 -20.72
CA LYS A 6 -20.13 9.07 -20.75
C LYS A 6 -20.32 8.43 -19.36
N LYS A 7 -19.26 8.30 -18.57
CA LYS A 7 -19.34 7.76 -17.20
C LYS A 7 -20.11 8.65 -16.24
N ILE A 8 -20.03 9.97 -16.39
CA ILE A 8 -20.82 10.91 -15.59
C ILE A 8 -22.30 10.80 -15.97
N GLU A 9 -22.63 10.75 -17.25
CA GLU A 9 -24.00 10.57 -17.74
C GLU A 9 -24.64 9.27 -17.23
N ASP A 10 -23.89 8.19 -17.15
CA ASP A 10 -24.36 6.92 -16.60
C ASP A 10 -24.65 7.00 -15.10
N LEU A 11 -23.82 7.72 -14.34
CA LEU A 11 -24.08 7.99 -12.92
C LEU A 11 -25.28 8.93 -12.71
N GLU A 12 -25.47 9.91 -13.58
CA GLU A 12 -26.63 10.82 -13.54
C GLU A 12 -27.95 10.11 -13.74
N LYS A 13 -27.99 9.02 -14.53
CA LYS A 13 -29.20 8.19 -14.71
C LYS A 13 -29.62 7.48 -13.41
N VAL A 14 -28.65 7.13 -12.54
CA VAL A 14 -28.90 6.39 -11.30
C VAL A 14 -29.07 7.32 -10.11
N LEU A 15 -28.23 8.36 -10.01
CA LEU A 15 -28.13 9.26 -8.84
C LEU A 15 -28.84 10.60 -9.03
N GLY A 16 -29.39 10.87 -10.22
CA GLY A 16 -29.91 12.17 -10.60
C GLY A 16 -28.83 13.13 -11.09
N LYS A 17 -29.28 14.16 -11.84
CA LYS A 17 -28.37 15.17 -12.39
C LYS A 17 -27.82 16.09 -11.31
N GLY A 18 -26.57 16.51 -11.48
CA GLY A 18 -25.97 17.58 -10.70
C GLY A 18 -24.76 17.19 -9.87
N LEU A 19 -24.57 17.89 -8.76
CA LEU A 19 -23.37 17.81 -7.92
C LEU A 19 -23.13 16.39 -7.33
N THR A 20 -24.20 15.65 -7.05
CA THR A 20 -24.11 14.30 -6.47
C THR A 20 -23.44 13.31 -7.43
N ALA A 21 -23.86 13.29 -8.70
CA ALA A 21 -23.25 12.40 -9.70
C ALA A 21 -21.81 12.80 -10.01
N LYS A 22 -21.52 14.10 -10.04
CA LYS A 22 -20.17 14.63 -10.21
C LYS A 22 -19.27 14.23 -9.04
N ASN A 23 -19.71 14.44 -7.80
CA ASN A 23 -18.98 14.08 -6.61
C ASN A 23 -18.73 12.56 -6.53
N ALA A 24 -19.73 11.75 -6.86
CA ALA A 24 -19.59 10.29 -6.94
C ALA A 24 -18.55 9.88 -7.99
N PHE A 25 -18.57 10.50 -9.17
CA PHE A 25 -17.58 10.25 -10.21
C PHE A 25 -16.17 10.61 -9.74
N GLU A 26 -15.99 11.79 -9.13
CA GLU A 26 -14.70 12.24 -8.62
C GLU A 26 -14.17 11.33 -7.50
N ALA A 27 -15.05 10.86 -6.61
CA ALA A 27 -14.70 9.90 -5.56
C ALA A 27 -14.27 8.55 -6.14
N ILE A 28 -14.96 8.03 -7.15
CA ILE A 28 -14.61 6.80 -7.85
C ILE A 28 -13.26 6.96 -8.57
N GLU A 29 -13.05 8.06 -9.28
CA GLU A 29 -11.79 8.31 -9.97
C GLU A 29 -10.63 8.47 -8.97
N ALA A 30 -10.86 9.14 -7.83
CA ALA A 30 -9.87 9.27 -6.77
C ALA A 30 -9.51 7.91 -6.15
N SER A 31 -10.48 7.00 -5.99
CA SER A 31 -10.26 5.66 -5.45
C SER A 31 -9.39 4.76 -6.35
N ARG A 32 -9.29 5.08 -7.64
CA ARG A 32 -8.39 4.39 -8.58
C ARG A 32 -6.92 4.70 -8.34
N TYR A 33 -6.64 5.81 -7.64
CA TYR A 33 -5.28 6.16 -7.22
C TYR A 33 -5.02 5.56 -5.85
N THR A 34 -4.37 4.40 -5.84
CA THR A 34 -4.05 3.66 -4.62
C THR A 34 -2.58 3.27 -4.57
N THR A 35 -2.12 2.70 -3.47
CA THR A 35 -0.81 2.05 -3.41
C THR A 35 -0.96 0.56 -3.68
N PRO A 36 0.11 -0.12 -4.15
CA PRO A 36 0.08 -1.57 -4.35
C PRO A 36 -0.35 -2.35 -3.10
N GLU A 37 0.05 -1.89 -1.91
CA GLU A 37 -0.30 -2.52 -0.63
C GLU A 37 -1.79 -2.42 -0.33
N LYS A 38 -2.38 -1.24 -0.54
CA LYS A 38 -3.82 -1.03 -0.35
C LYS A 38 -4.63 -1.82 -1.38
N PHE A 39 -4.14 -1.89 -2.61
CA PHE A 39 -4.75 -2.72 -3.63
C PHE A 39 -4.76 -4.19 -3.22
N LEU A 40 -3.60 -4.74 -2.81
CA LEU A 40 -3.48 -6.13 -2.38
C LEU A 40 -4.39 -6.43 -1.16
N TYR A 41 -4.44 -5.50 -0.20
CA TYR A 41 -5.35 -5.59 0.94
C TYR A 41 -6.82 -5.62 0.51
N SER A 42 -7.21 -4.80 -0.46
CA SER A 42 -8.59 -4.70 -0.93
C SER A 42 -9.11 -5.95 -1.65
N LEU A 43 -8.23 -6.85 -2.07
CA LEU A 43 -8.62 -8.14 -2.68
C LEU A 43 -9.30 -9.10 -1.69
N GLY A 44 -9.22 -8.82 -0.38
CA GLY A 44 -9.88 -9.63 0.64
C GLY A 44 -9.30 -11.04 0.80
N ILE A 45 -8.03 -11.24 0.43
CA ILE A 45 -7.35 -12.53 0.60
C ILE A 45 -7.26 -12.87 2.08
N ARG A 46 -7.70 -14.07 2.47
CA ARG A 46 -7.66 -14.53 3.87
C ARG A 46 -6.24 -14.40 4.44
N PHE A 47 -6.12 -13.84 5.64
CA PHE A 47 -4.88 -13.50 6.36
C PHE A 47 -4.03 -12.40 5.75
N VAL A 48 -4.44 -11.79 4.63
CA VAL A 48 -3.75 -10.67 4.02
C VAL A 48 -4.39 -9.36 4.46
N GLY A 49 -3.98 -8.87 5.61
CA GLY A 49 -4.28 -7.53 6.09
C GLY A 49 -3.22 -6.52 5.63
N GLU A 50 -3.31 -5.28 6.10
CA GLU A 50 -2.38 -4.20 5.72
C GLU A 50 -0.90 -4.56 5.97
N ARG A 51 -0.59 -5.18 7.13
CA ARG A 51 0.77 -5.59 7.47
C ARG A 51 1.30 -6.68 6.53
N MET A 52 0.48 -7.68 6.22
CA MET A 52 0.86 -8.76 5.31
C MET A 52 1.03 -8.25 3.88
N SER A 53 0.17 -7.36 3.42
CA SER A 53 0.30 -6.72 2.11
C SER A 53 1.62 -5.97 1.95
N LYS A 54 2.03 -5.22 2.98
CA LYS A 54 3.34 -4.55 3.01
C LYS A 54 4.50 -5.53 2.97
N LEU A 55 4.42 -6.63 3.74
CA LEU A 55 5.45 -7.66 3.78
C LEU A 55 5.60 -8.34 2.41
N LEU A 56 4.50 -8.78 1.82
CA LEU A 56 4.51 -9.44 0.51
C LEU A 56 5.09 -8.53 -0.58
N LEU A 57 4.67 -7.26 -0.62
CA LEU A 57 5.17 -6.32 -1.63
C LEU A 57 6.59 -5.81 -1.35
N LYS A 58 7.04 -5.83 -0.12
CA LYS A 58 8.46 -5.60 0.21
C LYS A 58 9.34 -6.70 -0.39
N GLU A 59 8.91 -7.96 -0.32
CA GLU A 59 9.65 -9.11 -0.83
C GLU A 59 9.56 -9.22 -2.36
N TYR A 60 8.34 -9.29 -2.88
CA TYR A 60 8.12 -9.56 -4.30
C TYR A 60 8.15 -8.31 -5.18
N LYS A 61 8.20 -7.11 -4.62
CA LYS A 61 8.32 -5.80 -5.28
C LYS A 61 7.14 -5.40 -6.17
N ASP A 62 6.45 -6.36 -6.78
CA ASP A 62 5.38 -6.13 -7.76
C ASP A 62 4.26 -7.16 -7.57
N ILE A 63 3.02 -6.72 -7.79
CA ILE A 63 1.84 -7.58 -7.77
C ILE A 63 1.90 -8.64 -8.88
N MET A 64 2.44 -8.30 -10.05
CA MET A 64 2.61 -9.27 -11.15
C MET A 64 3.52 -10.41 -10.74
N ARG A 65 4.65 -10.11 -10.08
CA ARG A 65 5.56 -11.14 -9.53
C ARG A 65 4.87 -11.98 -8.44
N LEU A 66 4.03 -11.34 -7.61
CA LEU A 66 3.27 -12.03 -6.58
C LEU A 66 2.22 -13.00 -7.16
N LEU A 67 1.67 -12.72 -8.34
CA LEU A 67 0.76 -13.65 -9.01
C LEU A 67 1.43 -14.96 -9.44
N ASP A 68 2.74 -14.95 -9.63
CA ASP A 68 3.52 -16.11 -10.08
C ASP A 68 4.30 -16.79 -8.93
N VAL A 69 4.00 -16.40 -7.68
CA VAL A 69 4.67 -16.95 -6.50
C VAL A 69 4.30 -18.42 -6.29
N THR A 70 5.25 -19.22 -5.86
CA THR A 70 5.02 -20.61 -5.48
C THR A 70 4.64 -20.75 -4.00
N TYR A 71 4.07 -21.89 -3.63
CA TYR A 71 3.78 -22.19 -2.22
C TYR A 71 5.07 -22.22 -1.38
N GLU A 72 6.13 -22.80 -1.92
CA GLU A 72 7.44 -22.92 -1.28
C GLU A 72 8.06 -21.56 -0.99
N GLU A 73 7.97 -20.63 -1.94
CA GLU A 73 8.43 -19.24 -1.73
C GLU A 73 7.67 -18.58 -0.58
N LEU A 74 6.34 -18.75 -0.54
CA LEU A 74 5.50 -18.16 0.50
C LEU A 74 5.74 -18.76 1.88
N VAL A 75 5.90 -20.07 2.01
CA VAL A 75 6.07 -20.72 3.30
C VAL A 75 7.42 -20.40 3.93
N ASN A 76 8.44 -20.16 3.11
CA ASN A 76 9.80 -19.78 3.53
C ASN A 76 9.92 -18.29 3.88
N LEU A 77 8.90 -17.49 3.56
CA LEU A 77 8.91 -16.07 3.90
C LEU A 77 8.63 -15.86 5.38
N GLU A 78 9.55 -15.17 6.07
CA GLU A 78 9.40 -14.88 7.49
C GLU A 78 8.06 -14.17 7.80
N GLY A 79 7.32 -14.69 8.76
CA GLY A 79 6.01 -14.17 9.17
C GLY A 79 4.81 -14.69 8.36
N VAL A 80 5.02 -15.53 7.33
CA VAL A 80 3.92 -16.10 6.53
C VAL A 80 3.49 -17.47 7.06
N GLY A 81 4.35 -18.42 7.28
CA GLY A 81 3.99 -19.75 7.79
C GLY A 81 3.00 -20.55 6.90
N PRO A 82 2.85 -21.87 7.13
CA PRO A 82 2.14 -22.76 6.19
C PRO A 82 0.66 -22.43 5.96
N ILE A 83 -0.06 -22.05 7.02
CA ILE A 83 -1.51 -21.76 6.92
C ILE A 83 -1.78 -20.52 6.06
N LYS A 84 -0.98 -19.46 6.26
CA LYS A 84 -1.11 -18.23 5.48
C LYS A 84 -0.62 -18.45 4.05
N ALA A 85 0.51 -19.14 3.88
CA ALA A 85 1.06 -19.48 2.57
C ALA A 85 0.04 -20.23 1.71
N LYS A 86 -0.63 -21.24 2.30
CA LYS A 86 -1.68 -21.98 1.61
C LYS A 86 -2.83 -21.09 1.16
N ALA A 87 -3.37 -20.25 2.05
CA ALA A 87 -4.49 -19.36 1.72
C ALA A 87 -4.14 -18.34 0.64
N ILE A 88 -2.93 -17.77 0.70
CA ILE A 88 -2.45 -16.81 -0.30
C ILE A 88 -2.25 -17.51 -1.65
N TYR A 89 -1.57 -18.66 -1.66
CA TYR A 89 -1.32 -19.44 -2.86
C TYR A 89 -2.60 -19.90 -3.55
N GLU A 90 -3.54 -20.48 -2.80
CA GLU A 90 -4.83 -20.93 -3.34
C GLU A 90 -5.63 -19.78 -3.98
N TYR A 91 -5.59 -18.59 -3.39
CA TYR A 91 -6.24 -17.41 -3.96
C TYR A 91 -5.57 -16.96 -5.26
N LEU A 92 -4.25 -16.82 -5.25
CA LEU A 92 -3.48 -16.26 -6.37
C LEU A 92 -3.33 -17.27 -7.53
N SER A 93 -3.33 -18.57 -7.26
CA SER A 93 -3.27 -19.62 -8.28
C SER A 93 -4.63 -19.89 -8.94
N ASN A 94 -5.74 -19.44 -8.35
CA ASN A 94 -7.07 -19.63 -8.93
C ASN A 94 -7.23 -18.77 -10.20
N PRO A 95 -7.54 -19.37 -11.36
CA PRO A 95 -7.62 -18.64 -12.64
C PRO A 95 -8.62 -17.48 -12.62
N LYS A 96 -9.79 -17.65 -11.96
CA LYS A 96 -10.81 -16.60 -11.85
C LYS A 96 -10.30 -15.40 -11.04
N ASN A 97 -9.58 -15.66 -9.96
CA ASN A 97 -9.01 -14.60 -9.14
C ASN A 97 -7.86 -13.90 -9.87
N ARG A 98 -7.02 -14.65 -10.60
CA ARG A 98 -5.96 -14.08 -11.44
C ARG A 98 -6.53 -13.11 -12.47
N ASP A 99 -7.54 -13.54 -13.21
CA ASP A 99 -8.22 -12.70 -14.21
C ASP A 99 -8.83 -11.45 -13.58
N LEU A 100 -9.45 -11.59 -12.41
CA LEU A 100 -9.98 -10.47 -11.64
C LEU A 100 -8.88 -9.46 -11.25
N VAL A 101 -7.77 -9.94 -10.71
CA VAL A 101 -6.63 -9.09 -10.30
C VAL A 101 -6.03 -8.39 -11.52
N LEU A 102 -5.82 -9.11 -12.64
CA LEU A 102 -5.28 -8.53 -13.87
C LEU A 102 -6.19 -7.45 -14.44
N ASN A 103 -7.51 -7.68 -14.46
CA ASN A 103 -8.48 -6.69 -14.91
C ASN A 103 -8.46 -5.43 -14.01
N TYR A 104 -8.35 -5.60 -12.69
CA TYR A 104 -8.24 -4.48 -11.78
C TYR A 104 -6.92 -3.71 -11.94
N LEU A 105 -5.81 -4.40 -12.19
CA LEU A 105 -4.51 -3.75 -12.41
C LEU A 105 -4.51 -2.79 -13.61
N VAL A 106 -5.31 -3.08 -14.63
CA VAL A 106 -5.51 -2.17 -15.78
C VAL A 106 -6.28 -0.91 -15.39
N GLU A 107 -7.22 -1.03 -14.45
CA GLU A 107 -8.08 0.08 -14.00
C GLU A 107 -7.42 0.97 -12.94
N PHE A 108 -6.55 0.40 -12.09
CA PHE A 108 -5.91 1.12 -11.00
C PHE A 108 -4.62 1.81 -11.44
N LYS A 109 -4.41 3.03 -10.94
CA LYS A 109 -3.17 3.76 -11.10
C LYS A 109 -2.45 3.78 -9.75
N PHE A 110 -1.36 3.05 -9.67
CA PHE A 110 -0.55 3.07 -8.46
C PHE A 110 0.16 4.40 -8.29
N LYS A 111 -0.03 5.02 -7.14
CA LYS A 111 0.77 6.16 -6.73
C LYS A 111 2.20 5.65 -6.55
N LYS A 112 3.10 6.07 -7.41
CA LYS A 112 4.52 5.96 -7.10
C LYS A 112 4.76 6.81 -5.87
N GLU A 113 5.24 6.22 -4.77
CA GLU A 113 5.79 7.02 -3.68
C GLU A 113 6.86 7.91 -4.30
N LYS A 114 6.58 9.21 -4.32
CA LYS A 114 7.58 10.18 -4.75
C LYS A 114 8.64 10.24 -3.66
N LYS A 115 9.69 9.45 -3.80
CA LYS A 115 10.91 9.75 -3.08
C LYS A 115 11.38 11.12 -3.58
N LEU A 116 11.38 12.10 -2.71
CA LEU A 116 11.87 13.45 -3.03
C LEU A 116 13.37 13.43 -3.26
N SER A 117 14.06 12.54 -2.56
CA SER A 117 15.50 12.31 -2.73
C SER A 117 15.90 10.94 -2.14
N ASN A 118 17.14 10.50 -2.42
CA ASN A 118 17.75 9.32 -1.81
C ASN A 118 18.77 9.69 -0.71
N LYS A 119 18.71 10.91 -0.18
CA LYS A 119 19.70 11.41 0.81
C LYS A 119 19.73 10.61 2.09
N LEU A 120 18.62 9.98 2.47
CA LEU A 120 18.46 9.17 3.67
C LEU A 120 18.37 7.67 3.34
N ASP A 121 18.72 7.28 2.13
CA ASP A 121 18.68 5.86 1.73
C ASP A 121 19.55 5.01 2.65
N GLN A 122 19.08 3.83 3.02
CA GLN A 122 19.70 2.90 3.97
C GLN A 122 19.87 3.45 5.41
N LYS A 123 19.32 4.62 5.73
CA LYS A 123 19.32 5.17 7.09
C LYS A 123 18.03 4.82 7.80
N THR A 124 18.18 4.42 9.07
CA THR A 124 17.05 4.06 9.93
C THR A 124 16.89 5.07 11.04
N PHE A 125 15.62 5.41 11.31
CA PHE A 125 15.26 6.46 12.25
C PHE A 125 14.23 5.95 13.26
N LEU A 126 14.34 6.40 14.48
CA LEU A 126 13.34 6.24 15.52
C LEU A 126 13.02 7.61 16.11
N ILE A 127 11.76 7.88 16.36
CA ILE A 127 11.29 9.12 16.98
C ILE A 127 10.76 8.81 18.37
N THR A 128 11.24 9.53 19.38
CA THR A 128 10.75 9.46 20.75
C THR A 128 10.45 10.84 21.29
N GLY A 129 9.53 10.93 22.25
CA GLY A 129 9.12 12.19 22.85
C GLY A 129 8.16 13.02 22.00
N THR A 130 7.87 14.23 22.48
CA THR A 130 7.00 15.20 21.85
C THR A 130 7.79 16.13 20.97
N LEU A 131 7.48 16.15 19.68
CA LEU A 131 8.18 16.98 18.69
C LEU A 131 7.45 18.33 18.51
N THR A 132 8.19 19.35 18.09
CA THR A 132 7.66 20.68 17.74
C THR A 132 6.79 20.66 16.48
N ARG A 133 6.94 19.65 15.65
CA ARG A 133 6.10 19.38 14.47
C ARG A 133 5.33 18.07 14.63
N PRO A 134 4.19 17.91 13.96
CA PRO A 134 3.45 16.66 13.96
C PRO A 134 4.34 15.49 13.55
N ARG A 135 4.36 14.43 14.35
CA ARG A 135 5.18 13.22 14.11
C ARG A 135 5.05 12.68 12.70
N LYS A 136 3.81 12.64 12.18
CA LYS A 136 3.52 12.17 10.81
C LYS A 136 4.21 13.00 9.71
N GLU A 137 4.40 14.27 9.95
CA GLU A 137 5.12 15.15 9.01
C GLU A 137 6.60 14.80 8.93
N ILE A 138 7.23 14.57 10.08
CA ILE A 138 8.65 14.19 10.16
C ILE A 138 8.86 12.79 9.61
N GLU A 139 8.00 11.83 9.96
CA GLU A 139 8.02 10.48 9.39
C GLU A 139 7.92 10.52 7.88
N LYS A 140 7.00 11.35 7.35
CA LYS A 140 6.85 11.53 5.92
C LYS A 140 8.09 12.15 5.27
N LEU A 141 8.68 13.18 5.87
CA LEU A 141 9.92 13.78 5.35
C LEU A 141 11.06 12.76 5.29
N ILE A 142 11.20 11.90 6.28
CA ILE A 142 12.22 10.86 6.31
C ILE A 142 11.97 9.83 5.21
N THR A 143 10.76 9.31 5.09
CA THR A 143 10.41 8.29 4.09
C THR A 143 10.44 8.83 2.67
N ASP A 144 9.97 10.07 2.46
CA ASP A 144 10.05 10.74 1.15
C ASP A 144 11.51 10.98 0.69
N ASN A 145 12.47 10.99 1.60
CA ASN A 145 13.90 11.09 1.30
C ASN A 145 14.66 9.74 1.35
N GLY A 146 13.95 8.63 1.41
CA GLY A 146 14.54 7.29 1.33
C GLY A 146 14.88 6.65 2.68
N GLY A 147 14.67 7.33 3.81
CA GLY A 147 14.89 6.79 5.14
C GLY A 147 13.83 5.78 5.58
N THR A 148 14.18 4.92 6.50
CA THR A 148 13.29 3.90 7.06
C THR A 148 12.96 4.23 8.52
N MET A 149 11.66 4.21 8.88
CA MET A 149 11.23 4.39 10.27
C MET A 149 11.21 3.06 11.00
N LEU A 150 11.78 3.05 12.24
CA LEU A 150 11.69 1.93 13.16
C LEU A 150 10.64 2.22 14.25
N SER A 151 10.03 1.18 14.79
CA SER A 151 9.06 1.27 15.90
C SER A 151 9.69 1.08 17.28
N SER A 152 10.93 0.60 17.34
CA SER A 152 11.68 0.33 18.58
C SER A 152 13.17 0.48 18.36
N VAL A 153 13.90 0.63 19.45
CA VAL A 153 15.37 0.63 19.43
C VAL A 153 15.86 -0.76 19.02
N SER A 154 16.76 -0.80 18.04
CA SER A 154 17.40 -2.03 17.57
C SER A 154 18.85 -1.74 17.18
N SER A 155 19.65 -2.79 17.02
CA SER A 155 21.05 -2.69 16.57
C SER A 155 21.20 -2.01 15.20
N ASN A 156 20.13 -1.97 14.42
CA ASN A 156 20.10 -1.35 13.08
C ASN A 156 19.67 0.13 13.11
N LEU A 157 19.46 0.72 14.29
CA LEU A 157 19.07 2.13 14.43
C LEU A 157 20.28 3.04 14.15
N ASN A 158 20.16 3.90 13.13
CA ASN A 158 21.20 4.87 12.82
C ASN A 158 20.97 6.23 13.52
N TYR A 159 19.72 6.66 13.61
CA TYR A 159 19.38 7.98 14.15
C TYR A 159 18.19 7.91 15.11
N LEU A 160 18.36 8.44 16.29
CA LEU A 160 17.28 8.66 17.25
C LEU A 160 16.92 10.14 17.26
N ILE A 161 15.69 10.45 16.89
CA ILE A 161 15.15 11.82 16.97
C ILE A 161 14.43 11.94 18.31
N VAL A 162 14.97 12.78 19.17
CA VAL A 162 14.48 12.96 20.54
C VAL A 162 13.75 14.30 20.63
N GLY A 163 12.47 14.26 20.99
CA GLY A 163 11.68 15.43 21.35
C GLY A 163 11.66 15.68 22.86
N GLU A 164 10.85 16.64 23.28
CA GLU A 164 10.63 16.90 24.71
C GLU A 164 9.91 15.72 25.38
N ASN A 165 10.15 15.52 26.68
CA ASN A 165 9.57 14.42 27.46
C ASN A 165 9.80 13.02 26.85
N ALA A 166 10.93 12.82 26.24
CA ALA A 166 11.31 11.47 25.79
C ALA A 166 11.46 10.57 27.03
N GLY A 167 10.82 9.39 26.98
CA GLY A 167 11.01 8.37 28.01
C GLY A 167 12.47 7.90 28.06
N SER A 168 12.93 7.53 29.24
CA SER A 168 14.26 6.95 29.48
C SER A 168 14.40 5.56 28.85
#